data_4377c8538bfe55b5bb6477ccd9d7bf75
#
_entry.id   4377c8538bfe55b5bb6477ccd9d7bf75
#
_cell.length_a   1.000
_cell.length_b   1.000
_cell.length_c   1.000
_cell.angle_alpha   90.00
_cell.angle_beta   90.00
_cell.angle_gamma   90.00
#
_symmetry.space_group_name_H-M   'P 1'
#
loop_
_entity.id
_entity.type
_entity.pdbx_description
1 polymer ?
#
loop_
_entity_poly.entity_id
_entity_poly.type
_entity_poly.pdbx_seq_one_letter_code
_entity_poly.pdbx_strand_id
1 'polypeptide(L)'
;MKKEMLINVSQAEECRIALLEDGILEELYTERTSQNNWVGNIYKGKIVNIEPSIQAAFVDFGVGRNGFLHISDIEPEYFRQAGYDPADILSGKNFGIDDEEAGGDQDPPQRSRGPNPRGGKLRSGRPRFKPPIQEIFKRGDEVVVQVIKEGIGTKGPTLSTYVSIPGRYLVLMPSLGRVGISRKIEDEVERKKLKSTMHEINIPKGVGFIVRTAAQERNRKELYRDVAYLLRLWKVLAKRIKNQPGPCDVYEESDIMIRTIRDTFTEDIDSILIDSPDAFQRAKEFMELVMPKYADRIELYDSREPLFHRFKLEQEIARIHQRVVPLKGGGSIVIDPTEALVAIDVN
;
A
#
# COMPACT_ATOMS: atom_id res chain seq x y z
N MET A 1 -23.08 -1.87 21.36
CA MET A 1 -21.79 -1.15 21.51
C MET A 1 -21.79 -0.07 20.45
N LYS A 2 -21.69 1.18 20.87
CA LYS A 2 -21.66 2.33 19.95
C LYS A 2 -20.23 2.59 19.52
N LYS A 3 -19.95 2.52 18.21
CA LYS A 3 -18.63 2.83 17.67
C LYS A 3 -18.67 4.15 16.91
N GLU A 4 -17.74 5.03 17.23
CA GLU A 4 -17.64 6.36 16.63
C GLU A 4 -16.21 6.62 16.16
N MET A 5 -16.09 7.24 15.00
CA MET A 5 -14.81 7.74 14.48
C MET A 5 -14.83 9.26 14.57
N LEU A 6 -13.86 9.83 15.26
CA LEU A 6 -13.71 11.28 15.42
C LEU A 6 -12.48 11.75 14.64
N ILE A 7 -12.66 12.72 13.76
CA ILE A 7 -11.61 13.26 12.88
C ILE A 7 -11.41 14.74 13.22
N ASN A 8 -10.28 15.04 13.83
CA ASN A 8 -9.89 16.38 14.21
C ASN A 8 -8.77 16.87 13.24
N VAL A 9 -9.15 17.80 12.37
CA VAL A 9 -8.29 18.40 11.34
C VAL A 9 -8.40 19.95 11.32
N SER A 10 -9.07 20.52 12.29
CA SER A 10 -9.21 21.98 12.43
C SER A 10 -7.89 22.70 12.68
N GLN A 11 -6.87 22.00 13.16
CA GLN A 11 -5.51 22.50 13.27
C GLN A 11 -4.71 22.17 12.01
N ALA A 12 -4.23 23.18 11.30
CA ALA A 12 -3.53 23.00 10.01
C ALA A 12 -2.26 22.14 10.08
N GLU A 13 -1.68 21.97 11.26
CA GLU A 13 -0.40 21.29 11.47
C GLU A 13 -0.55 19.80 11.83
N GLU A 14 -1.73 19.34 12.26
CA GLU A 14 -1.92 17.98 12.73
C GLU A 14 -3.32 17.44 12.38
N CYS A 15 -3.38 16.24 11.84
CA CYS A 15 -4.59 15.47 11.69
C CYS A 15 -4.60 14.35 12.73
N ARG A 16 -5.65 14.29 13.56
CA ARG A 16 -5.83 13.28 14.59
C ARG A 16 -7.15 12.54 14.38
N ILE A 17 -7.11 11.23 14.42
CA ILE A 17 -8.30 10.38 14.23
C ILE A 17 -8.39 9.42 15.39
N ALA A 18 -9.52 9.45 16.09
CA ALA A 18 -9.80 8.57 17.21
C ALA A 18 -10.96 7.62 16.90
N LEU A 19 -10.77 6.34 17.18
CA LEU A 19 -11.85 5.35 17.19
C LEU A 19 -12.29 5.11 18.62
N LEU A 20 -13.58 5.28 18.88
CA LEU A 20 -14.20 5.09 20.18
C LEU A 20 -15.14 3.88 20.14
N GLU A 21 -15.13 3.10 21.23
CA GLU A 21 -16.12 2.08 21.50
C GLU A 21 -16.78 2.38 22.86
N ASP A 22 -18.10 2.65 22.84
CA ASP A 22 -18.86 3.08 24.02
C ASP A 22 -18.24 4.28 24.76
N GLY A 23 -17.62 5.21 24.00
CA GLY A 23 -16.96 6.41 24.51
C GLY A 23 -15.55 6.19 25.07
N ILE A 24 -14.99 4.99 24.95
CA ILE A 24 -13.62 4.66 25.33
C ILE A 24 -12.72 4.71 24.08
N LEU A 25 -11.55 5.33 24.20
CA LEU A 25 -10.56 5.39 23.11
C LEU A 25 -9.93 4.02 22.88
N GLU A 26 -10.17 3.43 21.70
CA GLU A 26 -9.59 2.15 21.29
C GLU A 26 -8.35 2.36 20.41
N GLU A 27 -8.42 3.27 19.43
CA GLU A 27 -7.34 3.52 18.50
C GLU A 27 -7.16 5.03 18.28
N LEU A 28 -5.91 5.44 18.16
CA LEU A 28 -5.53 6.83 17.85
C LEU A 28 -4.53 6.86 16.69
N TYR A 29 -4.86 7.61 15.66
CA TYR A 29 -3.98 7.88 14.52
C TYR A 29 -3.63 9.36 14.50
N THR A 30 -2.35 9.68 14.35
CA THR A 30 -1.87 11.06 14.28
C THR A 30 -0.88 11.22 13.13
N GLU A 31 -1.04 12.29 12.35
CA GLU A 31 -0.08 12.67 11.32
C GLU A 31 0.13 14.19 11.37
N ARG A 32 1.39 14.62 11.32
CA ARG A 32 1.74 16.03 11.25
C ARG A 32 1.87 16.46 9.80
N THR A 33 1.14 17.47 9.41
CA THR A 33 1.15 18.04 8.04
C THR A 33 2.52 18.62 7.65
N SER A 34 3.35 18.98 8.65
CA SER A 34 4.70 19.49 8.43
C SER A 34 5.72 18.46 7.92
N GLN A 35 5.41 17.18 7.99
CA GLN A 35 6.22 16.13 7.39
C GLN A 35 5.63 15.80 6.04
N ASN A 36 6.28 16.30 4.96
CA ASN A 36 5.97 15.89 3.61
C ASN A 36 6.17 14.36 3.50
N ASN A 37 5.12 13.60 3.70
CA ASN A 37 5.15 12.16 3.54
C ASN A 37 4.88 11.84 2.06
N TRP A 38 5.92 11.47 1.33
CA TRP A 38 5.81 11.12 -0.09
C TRP A 38 5.54 9.64 -0.33
N VAL A 39 5.56 8.81 0.71
CA VAL A 39 5.34 7.35 0.57
C VAL A 39 3.97 7.07 -0.01
N GLY A 40 3.95 6.25 -1.06
CA GLY A 40 2.73 5.94 -1.81
C GLY A 40 2.46 6.85 -2.99
N ASN A 41 3.01 8.08 -3.00
CA ASN A 41 2.83 9.02 -4.10
C ASN A 41 3.50 8.52 -5.38
N ILE A 42 2.87 8.83 -6.52
CA ILE A 42 3.35 8.46 -7.85
C ILE A 42 3.74 9.72 -8.60
N TYR A 43 4.92 9.68 -9.17
CA TYR A 43 5.49 10.79 -9.94
C TYR A 43 5.92 10.32 -11.32
N LYS A 44 5.96 11.23 -12.27
CA LYS A 44 6.70 11.07 -13.50
C LYS A 44 8.00 11.85 -13.36
N GLY A 45 9.11 11.12 -13.22
CA GLY A 45 10.43 11.68 -13.00
C GLY A 45 11.31 11.61 -14.23
N LYS A 46 12.52 12.17 -14.12
CA LYS A 46 13.61 12.07 -15.11
C LYS A 46 14.86 11.45 -14.50
N ILE A 47 15.50 10.55 -15.24
CA ILE A 47 16.79 9.99 -14.85
C ILE A 47 17.86 11.08 -14.93
N VAL A 48 18.45 11.43 -13.79
CA VAL A 48 19.53 12.45 -13.72
C VAL A 48 20.91 11.83 -13.67
N ASN A 49 21.05 10.66 -13.07
CA ASN A 49 22.32 9.92 -13.02
C ASN A 49 22.07 8.42 -12.98
N ILE A 50 23.04 7.65 -13.46
CA ILE A 50 23.05 6.19 -13.41
C ILE A 50 24.36 5.76 -12.78
N GLU A 51 24.30 4.85 -11.82
CA GLU A 51 25.44 4.31 -11.10
C GLU A 51 25.54 2.80 -11.33
N PRO A 52 26.32 2.38 -12.35
CA PRO A 52 26.42 0.97 -12.72
C PRO A 52 27.00 0.06 -11.63
N SER A 53 27.88 0.61 -10.78
CA SER A 53 28.53 -0.15 -9.70
C SER A 53 27.56 -0.75 -8.70
N ILE A 54 26.43 -0.05 -8.45
CA ILE A 54 25.36 -0.46 -7.53
C ILE A 54 24.05 -0.78 -8.27
N GLN A 55 24.08 -0.81 -9.60
CA GLN A 55 22.91 -1.09 -10.45
C GLN A 55 21.69 -0.24 -10.08
N ALA A 56 21.89 1.08 -9.92
CA ALA A 56 20.87 2.02 -9.52
C ALA A 56 20.86 3.28 -10.39
N ALA A 57 19.70 3.93 -10.47
CA ALA A 57 19.53 5.23 -11.08
C ALA A 57 19.05 6.25 -10.03
N PHE A 58 19.42 7.50 -10.22
CA PHE A 58 18.91 8.62 -9.48
C PHE A 58 17.88 9.39 -10.32
N VAL A 59 16.73 9.62 -9.76
CA VAL A 59 15.56 10.19 -10.45
C VAL A 59 15.21 11.52 -9.82
N ASP A 60 15.15 12.56 -10.63
CA ASP A 60 14.50 13.82 -10.27
C ASP A 60 12.99 13.65 -10.49
N PHE A 61 12.22 13.75 -9.44
CA PHE A 61 10.75 13.62 -9.46
C PHE A 61 10.03 14.88 -8.97
N GLY A 62 10.76 16.02 -8.87
CA GLY A 62 10.17 17.33 -8.66
C GLY A 62 10.08 17.81 -7.20
N VAL A 63 10.60 17.06 -6.22
CA VAL A 63 10.53 17.42 -4.79
C VAL A 63 11.82 18.04 -4.22
N GLY A 64 12.76 18.43 -5.09
CA GLY A 64 14.04 19.04 -4.68
C GLY A 64 15.10 18.06 -4.19
N ARG A 65 14.82 16.75 -4.16
CA ARG A 65 15.76 15.67 -3.84
C ARG A 65 15.63 14.55 -4.85
N ASN A 66 16.76 13.99 -5.29
CA ASN A 66 16.73 12.84 -6.19
C ASN A 66 16.36 11.57 -5.44
N GLY A 67 15.47 10.77 -6.00
CA GLY A 67 15.10 9.47 -5.49
C GLY A 67 16.03 8.36 -6.00
N PHE A 68 16.17 7.31 -5.23
CA PHE A 68 17.00 6.13 -5.52
C PHE A 68 16.13 5.02 -6.11
N LEU A 69 16.45 4.60 -7.35
CA LEU A 69 15.77 3.53 -8.08
C LEU A 69 16.75 2.40 -8.36
N HIS A 70 16.62 1.29 -7.65
CA HIS A 70 17.46 0.10 -7.88
C HIS A 70 16.89 -0.79 -8.99
N ILE A 71 17.73 -1.54 -9.67
CA ILE A 71 17.32 -2.44 -10.78
C ILE A 71 16.31 -3.51 -10.36
N SER A 72 16.27 -3.92 -9.09
CA SER A 72 15.26 -4.84 -8.56
C SER A 72 13.85 -4.26 -8.59
N ASP A 73 13.74 -2.94 -8.54
CA ASP A 73 12.50 -2.18 -8.43
C ASP A 73 12.04 -1.62 -9.78
N ILE A 74 12.64 -2.11 -10.89
CA ILE A 74 12.28 -1.76 -12.26
C ILE A 74 11.42 -2.86 -12.87
N GLU A 75 10.26 -2.46 -13.39
CA GLU A 75 9.34 -3.34 -14.10
C GLU A 75 9.91 -3.88 -15.41
N PRO A 76 9.60 -5.14 -15.76
CA PRO A 76 10.07 -5.75 -17.00
C PRO A 76 9.67 -5.01 -18.29
N GLU A 77 8.60 -4.21 -18.25
CA GLU A 77 8.19 -3.42 -19.42
C GLU A 77 9.24 -2.40 -19.86
N TYR A 78 9.99 -1.83 -18.92
CA TYR A 78 11.12 -0.94 -19.23
C TYR A 78 12.27 -1.68 -19.95
N PHE A 79 12.39 -3.01 -19.76
CA PHE A 79 13.42 -3.82 -20.43
C PHE A 79 13.13 -4.03 -21.92
N ARG A 80 11.85 -3.92 -22.37
CA ARG A 80 11.50 -3.95 -23.80
C ARG A 80 12.13 -2.81 -24.58
N GLN A 81 12.24 -1.65 -23.97
CA GLN A 81 12.86 -0.48 -24.60
C GLN A 81 14.35 -0.71 -24.88
N ALA A 82 15.00 -1.57 -24.09
CA ALA A 82 16.36 -2.01 -24.25
C ALA A 82 16.51 -3.28 -25.14
N GLY A 83 15.41 -3.78 -25.72
CA GLY A 83 15.41 -4.94 -26.62
C GLY A 83 15.30 -6.31 -25.92
N TYR A 84 14.99 -6.35 -24.64
CA TYR A 84 14.82 -7.59 -23.87
C TYR A 84 13.34 -8.01 -23.81
N ASP A 85 13.06 -9.32 -23.96
CA ASP A 85 11.69 -9.83 -23.80
C ASP A 85 11.33 -9.96 -22.30
N PRO A 86 10.30 -9.26 -21.82
CA PRO A 86 9.83 -9.39 -20.45
C PRO A 86 9.42 -10.83 -20.07
N ALA A 87 8.96 -11.64 -21.01
CA ALA A 87 8.59 -13.03 -20.76
C ALA A 87 9.80 -13.87 -20.34
N ASP A 88 10.98 -13.62 -20.88
CA ASP A 88 12.22 -14.29 -20.50
C ASP A 88 12.69 -13.90 -19.10
N ILE A 89 12.42 -12.66 -18.70
CA ILE A 89 12.75 -12.15 -17.38
C ILE A 89 11.73 -12.65 -16.34
N LEU A 90 10.45 -12.68 -16.69
CA LEU A 90 9.35 -13.14 -15.81
C LEU A 90 9.35 -14.68 -15.63
N SER A 91 9.85 -15.46 -16.59
CA SER A 91 9.97 -16.92 -16.48
C SER A 91 11.01 -17.38 -15.44
N GLY A 92 11.85 -16.48 -14.97
CA GLY A 92 12.70 -16.69 -13.80
C GLY A 92 11.95 -16.37 -12.52
N LYS A 93 11.40 -17.34 -11.82
CA LYS A 93 10.67 -17.39 -10.55
C LYS A 93 11.14 -16.47 -9.39
N ASN A 94 11.32 -15.16 -9.58
CA ASN A 94 11.81 -14.29 -8.52
C ASN A 94 11.32 -12.86 -8.56
N PHE A 95 10.02 -12.68 -8.49
CA PHE A 95 9.51 -11.53 -7.73
C PHE A 95 8.83 -12.14 -6.51
N GLY A 96 9.38 -11.98 -5.31
CA GLY A 96 8.92 -12.39 -3.98
C GLY A 96 7.43 -12.69 -3.73
N ILE A 97 6.73 -13.18 -4.74
CA ILE A 97 5.43 -13.82 -4.75
C ILE A 97 5.76 -15.25 -5.12
N ASP A 98 5.92 -16.10 -4.11
CA ASP A 98 6.14 -17.52 -4.29
C ASP A 98 5.02 -18.11 -5.14
N ASP A 99 5.34 -18.56 -6.34
CA ASP A 99 4.52 -19.48 -7.14
C ASP A 99 4.66 -20.92 -6.58
N GLU A 100 4.65 -21.09 -5.26
CA GLU A 100 4.39 -22.37 -4.65
C GLU A 100 2.88 -22.54 -4.55
N GLU A 101 2.26 -22.99 -5.62
CA GLU A 101 1.05 -23.80 -5.69
C GLU A 101 0.49 -23.84 -7.11
N ALA A 102 1.25 -24.47 -8.02
CA ALA A 102 0.66 -25.19 -9.13
C ALA A 102 0.99 -26.67 -8.94
N GLY A 103 0.57 -27.23 -7.80
CA GLY A 103 0.53 -28.65 -7.53
C GLY A 103 -0.75 -29.23 -8.12
N GLY A 104 -0.75 -29.55 -9.40
CA GLY A 104 -1.71 -30.48 -9.99
C GLY A 104 -1.19 -31.88 -9.74
N ASP A 105 -2.00 -32.70 -9.04
CA ASP A 105 -1.84 -34.13 -8.88
C ASP A 105 -1.61 -34.79 -10.25
N GLN A 106 -0.43 -35.36 -10.42
CA GLN A 106 -0.18 -36.42 -11.36
C GLN A 106 0.68 -37.47 -10.69
N ASP A 107 0.12 -38.66 -10.53
CA ASP A 107 0.75 -39.89 -10.04
C ASP A 107 2.09 -40.16 -10.73
N PRO A 108 3.09 -40.67 -9.99
CA PRO A 108 4.39 -40.95 -10.57
C PRO A 108 4.35 -42.27 -11.39
N PRO A 109 4.84 -42.29 -12.65
CA PRO A 109 5.01 -43.54 -13.37
C PRO A 109 6.20 -44.33 -12.78
N GLN A 110 5.96 -45.64 -12.64
CA GLN A 110 6.86 -46.66 -12.10
C GLN A 110 8.23 -46.64 -12.78
N ARG A 111 9.28 -46.67 -11.97
CA ARG A 111 10.69 -46.77 -12.40
C ARG A 111 11.03 -48.18 -12.88
N SER A 112 11.44 -48.31 -14.14
CA SER A 112 12.26 -49.43 -14.61
C SER A 112 13.74 -49.10 -14.39
N ARG A 113 14.46 -49.99 -13.72
CA ARG A 113 15.91 -49.92 -13.48
C ARG A 113 16.67 -50.27 -14.76
N GLY A 114 17.59 -49.38 -15.19
CA GLY A 114 18.65 -49.67 -16.17
C GLY A 114 19.94 -48.89 -15.79
N PRO A 115 21.14 -49.39 -16.08
CA PRO A 115 22.37 -49.02 -15.40
C PRO A 115 22.99 -47.72 -15.90
N ASN A 116 23.65 -47.08 -14.97
CA ASN A 116 24.37 -45.82 -15.02
C ASN A 116 25.56 -45.79 -16.02
N PRO A 117 25.79 -44.69 -16.71
CA PRO A 117 27.17 -44.25 -16.94
C PRO A 117 27.43 -42.83 -16.39
N ARG A 118 28.51 -42.75 -15.67
CA ARG A 118 29.15 -41.58 -15.14
C ARG A 118 29.28 -40.45 -16.16
N GLY A 119 28.68 -39.32 -15.89
CA GLY A 119 28.91 -38.09 -16.60
C GLY A 119 28.29 -36.96 -15.81
N GLY A 120 29.09 -36.28 -14.97
CA GLY A 120 28.70 -35.11 -14.22
C GLY A 120 28.22 -34.00 -15.14
N LYS A 121 26.91 -33.87 -15.37
CA LYS A 121 26.32 -32.62 -15.85
C LYS A 121 26.16 -31.70 -14.68
N LEU A 122 27.08 -30.76 -14.54
CA LEU A 122 26.84 -29.52 -13.83
C LEU A 122 25.44 -29.04 -14.19
N ARG A 123 24.54 -29.00 -13.23
CA ARG A 123 23.32 -28.22 -13.33
C ARG A 123 23.75 -26.77 -13.49
N SER A 124 23.92 -26.35 -14.72
CA SER A 124 23.99 -24.94 -15.05
C SER A 124 22.65 -24.33 -14.70
N GLY A 125 22.54 -23.80 -13.48
CA GLY A 125 21.52 -22.81 -13.19
C GLY A 125 21.75 -21.72 -14.25
N ARG A 126 20.79 -21.55 -15.18
CA ARG A 126 20.82 -20.43 -16.11
C ARG A 126 20.97 -19.18 -15.27
N PRO A 127 21.98 -18.35 -15.47
CA PRO A 127 22.10 -17.10 -14.75
C PRO A 127 20.81 -16.30 -15.02
N ARG A 128 20.16 -15.84 -13.95
CA ARG A 128 19.01 -14.93 -14.04
C ARG A 128 19.53 -13.61 -14.57
N PHE A 129 19.52 -13.47 -15.88
CA PHE A 129 20.08 -12.31 -16.54
C PHE A 129 19.06 -11.16 -16.42
N LYS A 130 19.33 -10.22 -15.52
CA LYS A 130 18.75 -8.88 -15.60
C LYS A 130 19.71 -8.03 -16.41
N PRO A 131 19.23 -7.32 -17.45
CA PRO A 131 20.08 -6.41 -18.20
C PRO A 131 20.64 -5.33 -17.26
N PRO A 132 21.90 -4.90 -17.44
CA PRO A 132 22.46 -3.84 -16.62
C PRO A 132 21.64 -2.55 -16.74
N ILE A 133 21.54 -1.77 -15.65
CA ILE A 133 20.68 -0.59 -15.61
C ILE A 133 20.99 0.46 -16.66
N GLN A 134 22.27 0.58 -17.06
CA GLN A 134 22.73 1.48 -18.12
C GLN A 134 22.26 1.09 -19.53
N GLU A 135 21.79 -0.15 -19.71
CA GLU A 135 21.18 -0.60 -20.96
C GLU A 135 19.67 -0.34 -20.97
N ILE A 136 19.06 -0.22 -19.80
CA ILE A 136 17.63 0.03 -19.64
C ILE A 136 17.31 1.52 -19.73
N PHE A 137 18.10 2.35 -19.05
CA PHE A 137 17.89 3.78 -18.94
C PHE A 137 19.08 4.59 -19.41
N LYS A 138 18.77 5.79 -19.93
CA LYS A 138 19.73 6.83 -20.24
C LYS A 138 19.40 8.09 -19.41
N ARG A 139 20.41 8.93 -19.22
CA ARG A 139 20.19 10.23 -18.59
C ARG A 139 19.20 11.06 -19.42
N GLY A 140 18.19 11.62 -18.76
CA GLY A 140 17.11 12.37 -19.39
C GLY A 140 15.85 11.57 -19.70
N ASP A 141 15.91 10.21 -19.61
CA ASP A 141 14.73 9.38 -19.83
C ASP A 141 13.65 9.67 -18.79
N GLU A 142 12.40 9.68 -19.23
CA GLU A 142 11.24 9.80 -18.34
C GLU A 142 10.85 8.43 -17.77
N VAL A 143 10.56 8.39 -16.48
CA VAL A 143 10.16 7.17 -15.78
C VAL A 143 9.03 7.46 -14.82
N VAL A 144 8.04 6.55 -14.75
CA VAL A 144 6.98 6.62 -13.73
C VAL A 144 7.45 5.87 -12.51
N VAL A 145 7.43 6.54 -11.36
CA VAL A 145 7.94 6.00 -10.10
C VAL A 145 6.96 6.23 -8.96
N GLN A 146 6.93 5.29 -8.03
CA GLN A 146 6.24 5.41 -6.74
C GLN A 146 7.26 5.45 -5.63
N VAL A 147 7.04 6.32 -4.65
CA VAL A 147 7.88 6.38 -3.44
C VAL A 147 7.51 5.22 -2.52
N ILE A 148 8.47 4.37 -2.20
CA ILE A 148 8.27 3.18 -1.35
C ILE A 148 8.71 3.42 0.08
N LYS A 149 9.78 4.21 0.26
CA LYS A 149 10.33 4.58 1.58
C LYS A 149 10.84 6.00 1.56
N GLU A 150 10.65 6.70 2.65
CA GLU A 150 11.25 8.00 2.88
C GLU A 150 12.79 7.92 2.91
N GLY A 151 13.42 9.02 2.55
CA GLY A 151 14.85 9.19 2.69
C GLY A 151 15.23 9.44 4.16
N ILE A 152 16.39 8.95 4.56
CA ILE A 152 16.93 9.17 5.90
C ILE A 152 18.12 10.12 5.81
N GLY A 153 18.06 11.25 6.52
CA GLY A 153 19.12 12.26 6.52
C GLY A 153 19.34 12.87 5.13
N THR A 154 20.53 12.72 4.59
CA THR A 154 20.91 13.23 3.25
C THR A 154 20.54 12.30 2.11
N LYS A 155 20.13 11.05 2.39
CA LYS A 155 19.74 10.08 1.37
C LYS A 155 18.34 10.39 0.85
N GLY A 156 18.18 10.35 -0.47
CA GLY A 156 16.89 10.49 -1.11
C GLY A 156 15.95 9.28 -0.86
N PRO A 157 14.65 9.43 -1.11
CA PRO A 157 13.68 8.36 -0.95
C PRO A 157 13.95 7.20 -1.91
N THR A 158 13.51 6.01 -1.52
CA THR A 158 13.55 4.81 -2.38
C THR A 158 12.34 4.79 -3.30
N LEU A 159 12.58 4.60 -4.57
CA LEU A 159 11.58 4.56 -5.63
C LEU A 159 11.42 3.15 -6.21
N SER A 160 10.25 2.90 -6.79
CA SER A 160 9.97 1.70 -7.58
C SER A 160 9.12 2.08 -8.79
N THR A 161 9.31 1.40 -9.92
CA THR A 161 8.40 1.54 -11.07
C THR A 161 7.17 0.67 -10.92
N TYR A 162 7.16 -0.29 -9.99
CA TYR A 162 5.98 -1.09 -9.67
C TYR A 162 4.94 -0.23 -8.96
N VAL A 163 4.04 0.35 -9.77
CA VAL A 163 2.95 1.17 -9.25
C VAL A 163 1.90 0.30 -8.58
N SER A 164 1.51 0.69 -7.36
CA SER A 164 0.44 0.07 -6.60
C SER A 164 -0.51 1.12 -6.04
N ILE A 165 -1.80 0.98 -6.31
CA ILE A 165 -2.82 1.92 -5.86
C ILE A 165 -3.76 1.17 -4.93
N PRO A 166 -3.73 1.46 -3.61
CA PRO A 166 -4.56 0.76 -2.66
C PRO A 166 -6.01 1.24 -2.73
N GLY A 167 -6.92 0.26 -2.91
CA GLY A 167 -8.34 0.40 -2.62
C GLY A 167 -8.66 -0.10 -1.22
N ARG A 168 -9.93 -0.26 -0.92
CA ARG A 168 -10.39 -0.80 0.35
C ARG A 168 -10.11 -2.31 0.47
N TYR A 169 -10.58 -3.07 -0.49
CA TYR A 169 -10.50 -4.53 -0.51
C TYR A 169 -9.42 -5.06 -1.45
N LEU A 170 -8.99 -4.22 -2.38
CA LEU A 170 -8.08 -4.58 -3.46
C LEU A 170 -6.92 -3.58 -3.53
N VAL A 171 -5.80 -4.03 -4.08
CA VAL A 171 -4.73 -3.15 -4.54
C VAL A 171 -4.62 -3.31 -6.05
N LEU A 172 -4.73 -2.22 -6.78
CA LEU A 172 -4.50 -2.19 -8.21
C LEU A 172 -3.00 -2.17 -8.49
N MET A 173 -2.53 -3.08 -9.33
CA MET A 173 -1.16 -3.12 -9.84
C MET A 173 -1.21 -3.20 -11.38
N PRO A 174 -1.07 -2.07 -12.08
CA PRO A 174 -1.31 -2.02 -13.52
C PRO A 174 -0.48 -3.01 -14.34
N SER A 175 0.76 -3.25 -13.93
CA SER A 175 1.70 -4.12 -14.64
C SER A 175 1.66 -5.60 -14.23
N LEU A 176 0.89 -5.96 -13.20
CA LEU A 176 0.87 -7.35 -12.70
C LEU A 176 0.19 -8.33 -13.67
N GLY A 177 -0.83 -7.87 -14.42
CA GLY A 177 -1.57 -8.66 -15.41
C GLY A 177 -2.36 -9.87 -14.89
N ARG A 178 -2.40 -10.07 -13.58
CA ARG A 178 -3.07 -11.21 -12.91
C ARG A 178 -3.72 -10.80 -11.58
N VAL A 179 -4.59 -11.66 -11.07
CA VAL A 179 -5.17 -11.52 -9.73
C VAL A 179 -4.34 -12.32 -8.73
N GLY A 180 -3.82 -11.65 -7.71
CA GLY A 180 -3.17 -12.24 -6.54
C GLY A 180 -4.07 -12.17 -5.31
N ILE A 181 -3.78 -12.98 -4.30
CA ILE A 181 -4.45 -12.95 -2.99
C ILE A 181 -3.41 -12.72 -1.92
N SER A 182 -3.70 -11.84 -0.96
CA SER A 182 -2.81 -11.52 0.15
C SER A 182 -2.32 -12.80 0.86
N ARG A 183 -1.02 -12.87 1.15
CA ARG A 183 -0.43 -13.99 1.91
C ARG A 183 -0.93 -14.06 3.36
N LYS A 184 -1.45 -12.96 3.90
CA LYS A 184 -2.04 -12.90 5.23
C LYS A 184 -3.38 -13.65 5.35
N ILE A 185 -4.00 -14.03 4.23
CA ILE A 185 -5.18 -14.89 4.21
C ILE A 185 -4.67 -16.33 4.17
N GLU A 186 -4.67 -17.00 5.31
CA GLU A 186 -4.11 -18.36 5.45
C GLU A 186 -5.12 -19.44 5.05
N ASP A 187 -6.42 -19.19 5.21
CA ASP A 187 -7.48 -20.15 4.87
C ASP A 187 -7.57 -20.38 3.36
N GLU A 188 -7.22 -21.60 2.93
CA GLU A 188 -7.27 -22.01 1.52
C GLU A 188 -8.68 -22.02 0.93
N VAL A 189 -9.72 -22.31 1.71
CA VAL A 189 -11.10 -22.31 1.26
C VAL A 189 -11.51 -20.89 0.91
N GLU A 190 -11.21 -19.95 1.79
CA GLU A 190 -11.50 -18.52 1.55
C GLU A 190 -10.67 -17.97 0.39
N ARG A 191 -9.39 -18.38 0.25
CA ARG A 191 -8.54 -18.02 -0.90
C ARG A 191 -9.15 -18.49 -2.23
N LYS A 192 -9.61 -19.73 -2.30
CA LYS A 192 -10.27 -20.30 -3.51
C LYS A 192 -11.55 -19.55 -3.81
N LYS A 193 -12.38 -19.26 -2.81
CA LYS A 193 -13.62 -18.50 -2.93
C LYS A 193 -13.35 -17.06 -3.46
N LEU A 194 -12.41 -16.33 -2.86
CA LEU A 194 -12.03 -15.00 -3.33
C LEU A 194 -11.49 -15.03 -4.76
N LYS A 195 -10.68 -16.03 -5.10
CA LYS A 195 -10.15 -16.19 -6.46
C LYS A 195 -11.28 -16.44 -7.47
N SER A 196 -12.24 -17.31 -7.17
CA SER A 196 -13.40 -17.55 -8.04
C SER A 196 -14.27 -16.30 -8.18
N THR A 197 -14.54 -15.58 -7.09
CA THR A 197 -15.30 -14.33 -7.11
C THR A 197 -14.62 -13.27 -7.99
N MET A 198 -13.30 -13.14 -7.90
CA MET A 198 -12.54 -12.20 -8.75
C MET A 198 -12.52 -12.62 -10.23
N HIS A 199 -12.54 -13.92 -10.54
CA HIS A 199 -12.66 -14.39 -11.93
C HIS A 199 -14.02 -14.07 -12.55
N GLU A 200 -15.08 -14.00 -11.75
CA GLU A 200 -16.41 -13.60 -12.21
C GLU A 200 -16.53 -12.09 -12.48
N ILE A 201 -15.60 -11.31 -11.95
CA ILE A 201 -15.50 -9.86 -12.22
C ILE A 201 -14.70 -9.69 -13.52
N ASN A 202 -15.31 -9.04 -14.51
CA ASN A 202 -14.67 -8.81 -15.80
C ASN A 202 -13.56 -7.74 -15.67
N ILE A 203 -12.35 -8.20 -15.34
CA ILE A 203 -11.16 -7.35 -15.22
C ILE A 203 -10.52 -7.18 -16.60
N PRO A 204 -10.16 -5.94 -17.03
CA PRO A 204 -9.47 -5.71 -18.28
C PRO A 204 -8.14 -6.48 -18.35
N LYS A 205 -7.82 -7.03 -19.53
CA LYS A 205 -6.53 -7.70 -19.75
C LYS A 205 -5.37 -6.70 -19.55
N GLY A 206 -4.30 -7.17 -18.91
CA GLY A 206 -3.10 -6.37 -18.65
C GLY A 206 -3.13 -5.62 -17.33
N VAL A 207 -4.23 -5.63 -16.59
CA VAL A 207 -4.33 -5.02 -15.27
C VAL A 207 -4.43 -6.11 -14.20
N GLY A 208 -3.64 -5.99 -13.14
CA GLY A 208 -3.65 -6.92 -12.01
C GLY A 208 -4.22 -6.32 -10.74
N PHE A 209 -4.68 -7.20 -9.87
CA PHE A 209 -5.18 -6.84 -8.54
C PHE A 209 -4.64 -7.81 -7.50
N ILE A 210 -4.37 -7.28 -6.30
CA ILE A 210 -4.11 -8.10 -5.11
C ILE A 210 -5.28 -7.93 -4.16
N VAL A 211 -5.90 -9.05 -3.78
CA VAL A 211 -6.99 -9.08 -2.81
C VAL A 211 -6.42 -8.94 -1.40
N ARG A 212 -6.89 -7.93 -0.65
CA ARG A 212 -6.46 -7.64 0.73
C ARG A 212 -7.20 -8.52 1.74
N THR A 213 -6.71 -8.58 2.98
CA THR A 213 -7.38 -9.27 4.11
C THR A 213 -8.77 -8.70 4.39
N ALA A 214 -8.96 -7.39 4.22
CA ALA A 214 -10.26 -6.74 4.38
C ALA A 214 -11.35 -7.23 3.41
N ALA A 215 -10.98 -8.00 2.37
CA ALA A 215 -11.91 -8.59 1.42
C ALA A 215 -12.54 -9.91 1.89
N GLN A 216 -12.05 -10.48 3.01
CA GLN A 216 -12.63 -11.69 3.59
C GLN A 216 -14.11 -11.46 3.91
N GLU A 217 -14.94 -12.48 3.65
CA GLU A 217 -16.39 -12.48 3.86
C GLU A 217 -17.18 -11.41 3.07
N ARG A 218 -16.50 -10.65 2.17
CA ARG A 218 -17.16 -9.63 1.36
C ARG A 218 -17.83 -10.23 0.14
N ASN A 219 -18.93 -9.58 -0.26
CA ASN A 219 -19.71 -10.03 -1.39
C ASN A 219 -19.13 -9.51 -2.72
N ARG A 220 -19.52 -10.16 -3.83
CA ARG A 220 -19.09 -9.82 -5.18
C ARG A 220 -19.38 -8.34 -5.55
N LYS A 221 -20.50 -7.75 -5.08
CA LYS A 221 -20.86 -6.37 -5.41
C LYS A 221 -19.89 -5.36 -4.80
N GLU A 222 -19.41 -5.63 -3.59
CA GLU A 222 -18.43 -4.77 -2.91
C GLU A 222 -17.08 -4.81 -3.62
N LEU A 223 -16.60 -6.00 -3.93
CA LEU A 223 -15.36 -6.18 -4.71
C LEU A 223 -15.46 -5.53 -6.09
N TYR A 224 -16.59 -5.68 -6.77
CA TYR A 224 -16.82 -5.05 -8.07
C TYR A 224 -16.79 -3.50 -7.99
N ARG A 225 -17.35 -2.91 -6.94
CA ARG A 225 -17.30 -1.45 -6.73
C ARG A 225 -15.86 -0.96 -6.55
N ASP A 226 -15.06 -1.68 -5.76
CA ASP A 226 -13.65 -1.34 -5.54
C ASP A 226 -12.84 -1.47 -6.83
N VAL A 227 -13.05 -2.55 -7.61
CA VAL A 227 -12.47 -2.69 -8.97
C VAL A 227 -12.85 -1.52 -9.86
N ALA A 228 -14.14 -1.16 -9.92
CA ALA A 228 -14.63 -0.08 -10.78
C ALA A 228 -14.07 1.29 -10.38
N TYR A 229 -13.93 1.53 -9.07
CA TYR A 229 -13.28 2.73 -8.54
C TYR A 229 -11.81 2.81 -8.97
N LEU A 230 -11.04 1.75 -8.69
CA LEU A 230 -9.62 1.70 -8.99
C LEU A 230 -9.33 1.81 -10.50
N LEU A 231 -10.15 1.19 -11.34
CA LEU A 231 -10.01 1.31 -12.79
C LEU A 231 -10.31 2.73 -13.30
N ARG A 232 -11.31 3.41 -12.73
CA ARG A 232 -11.58 4.82 -13.07
C ARG A 232 -10.42 5.71 -12.66
N LEU A 233 -9.92 5.54 -11.44
CA LEU A 233 -8.75 6.28 -10.95
C LEU A 233 -7.55 6.05 -11.86
N TRP A 234 -7.22 4.79 -12.14
CA TRP A 234 -6.11 4.47 -13.04
C TRP A 234 -6.24 5.09 -14.43
N LYS A 235 -7.45 5.12 -14.99
CA LYS A 235 -7.70 5.77 -16.30
C LYS A 235 -7.35 7.25 -16.29
N VAL A 236 -7.68 7.96 -15.20
CA VAL A 236 -7.33 9.38 -15.03
C VAL A 236 -5.82 9.55 -14.92
N LEU A 237 -5.16 8.72 -14.08
CA LEU A 237 -3.71 8.77 -13.87
C LEU A 237 -2.95 8.44 -15.16
N ALA A 238 -3.35 7.40 -15.88
CA ALA A 238 -2.73 7.03 -17.16
C ALA A 238 -2.82 8.15 -18.19
N LYS A 239 -3.95 8.88 -18.24
CA LYS A 239 -4.10 10.07 -19.09
C LYS A 239 -3.15 11.20 -18.65
N ARG A 240 -2.98 11.42 -17.33
CA ARG A 240 -2.06 12.42 -16.77
C ARG A 240 -0.61 12.09 -17.11
N ILE A 241 -0.20 10.83 -16.89
CA ILE A 241 1.14 10.33 -17.26
C ILE A 241 1.47 10.56 -18.73
N LYS A 242 0.49 10.32 -19.62
CA LYS A 242 0.68 10.46 -21.06
C LYS A 242 0.82 11.93 -21.49
N ASN A 243 0.06 12.82 -20.87
CA ASN A 243 -0.09 14.20 -21.36
C ASN A 243 0.88 15.19 -20.69
N GLN A 244 1.43 14.89 -19.52
CA GLN A 244 2.31 15.80 -18.81
C GLN A 244 3.78 15.35 -18.96
N PRO A 245 4.70 16.29 -19.28
CA PRO A 245 6.13 16.01 -19.23
C PRO A 245 6.60 15.88 -17.76
N GLY A 246 7.61 15.04 -17.52
CA GLY A 246 8.29 14.96 -16.23
C GLY A 246 9.32 16.11 -16.04
N PRO A 247 9.72 16.44 -14.78
CA PRO A 247 9.15 15.90 -13.55
C PRO A 247 7.80 16.51 -13.19
N CYS A 248 6.84 15.68 -12.77
CA CYS A 248 5.54 16.13 -12.26
C CYS A 248 4.91 15.08 -11.32
N ASP A 249 4.04 15.55 -10.42
CA ASP A 249 3.19 14.71 -9.60
C ASP A 249 2.08 14.08 -10.47
N VAL A 250 1.87 12.80 -10.30
CA VAL A 250 0.81 12.05 -10.99
C VAL A 250 -0.33 11.73 -10.03
N TYR A 251 0.01 11.25 -8.85
CA TYR A 251 -0.94 10.84 -7.82
C TYR A 251 -0.34 11.09 -6.44
N GLU A 252 -1.09 11.74 -5.61
CA GLU A 252 -0.79 11.82 -4.18
C GLU A 252 -1.61 10.75 -3.46
N GLU A 253 -0.94 9.91 -2.66
CA GLU A 253 -1.63 8.99 -1.76
C GLU A 253 -2.54 9.81 -0.84
N SER A 254 -3.75 9.36 -0.68
CA SER A 254 -4.75 10.05 0.14
C SER A 254 -4.18 10.47 1.49
N ASP A 255 -4.60 11.63 1.95
CA ASP A 255 -4.28 12.08 3.30
C ASP A 255 -4.66 11.04 4.35
N ILE A 256 -4.11 11.16 5.56
CA ILE A 256 -4.35 10.20 6.64
C ILE A 256 -5.84 9.97 6.89
N MET A 257 -6.68 11.00 6.74
CA MET A 257 -8.11 10.91 6.95
C MET A 257 -8.75 9.91 5.98
N ILE A 258 -8.55 10.11 4.67
CA ILE A 258 -9.10 9.23 3.63
C ILE A 258 -8.51 7.82 3.76
N ARG A 259 -7.21 7.73 4.05
CA ARG A 259 -6.52 6.45 4.25
C ARG A 259 -7.06 5.70 5.45
N THR A 260 -7.29 6.37 6.59
CA THR A 260 -7.86 5.76 7.79
C THR A 260 -9.31 5.34 7.53
N ILE A 261 -10.15 6.18 6.94
CA ILE A 261 -11.53 5.80 6.58
C ILE A 261 -11.50 4.57 5.66
N ARG A 262 -10.65 4.55 4.63
CA ARG A 262 -10.53 3.44 3.70
C ARG A 262 -10.15 2.12 4.40
N ASP A 263 -9.19 2.17 5.32
CA ASP A 263 -8.56 0.98 5.89
C ASP A 263 -9.23 0.50 7.19
N THR A 264 -9.81 1.40 8.00
CA THR A 264 -10.36 1.08 9.32
C THR A 264 -11.89 1.16 9.43
N PHE A 265 -12.57 1.86 8.50
CA PHE A 265 -14.03 1.91 8.58
C PHE A 265 -14.63 0.51 8.43
N THR A 266 -15.48 0.13 9.39
CA THR A 266 -16.26 -1.12 9.41
C THR A 266 -17.75 -0.80 9.49
N GLU A 267 -18.60 -1.79 9.18
CA GLU A 267 -20.06 -1.59 9.14
C GLU A 267 -20.67 -1.33 10.53
N ASP A 268 -19.94 -1.63 11.60
CA ASP A 268 -20.30 -1.40 12.99
C ASP A 268 -19.96 0.00 13.50
N ILE A 269 -19.26 0.83 12.71
CA ILE A 269 -19.06 2.25 13.04
C ILE A 269 -20.37 3.00 12.77
N ASP A 270 -20.97 3.55 13.81
CA ASP A 270 -22.27 4.22 13.75
C ASP A 270 -22.19 5.62 13.15
N SER A 271 -21.12 6.38 13.46
CA SER A 271 -20.92 7.75 12.97
C SER A 271 -19.46 8.12 12.81
N ILE A 272 -19.22 9.05 11.88
CA ILE A 272 -17.92 9.68 11.62
C ILE A 272 -18.11 11.18 11.79
N LEU A 273 -17.55 11.75 12.85
CA LEU A 273 -17.62 13.19 13.13
C LEU A 273 -16.35 13.88 12.65
N ILE A 274 -16.49 14.94 11.85
CA ILE A 274 -15.37 15.69 11.26
C ILE A 274 -15.52 17.17 11.59
N ASP A 275 -14.49 17.81 12.15
CA ASP A 275 -14.52 19.20 12.61
C ASP A 275 -14.09 20.25 11.60
N SER A 276 -13.89 19.87 10.33
CA SER A 276 -13.52 20.76 9.23
C SER A 276 -14.49 20.58 8.06
N PRO A 277 -15.11 21.66 7.55
CA PRO A 277 -16.00 21.58 6.38
C PRO A 277 -15.33 21.02 5.13
N ASP A 278 -14.08 21.42 4.85
CA ASP A 278 -13.35 20.95 3.67
C ASP A 278 -13.01 19.44 3.77
N ALA A 279 -12.61 18.99 4.98
CA ALA A 279 -12.34 17.59 5.24
C ALA A 279 -13.63 16.75 5.18
N PHE A 280 -14.74 17.27 5.74
CA PHE A 280 -16.06 16.65 5.65
C PHE A 280 -16.48 16.44 4.19
N GLN A 281 -16.34 17.46 3.34
CA GLN A 281 -16.71 17.36 1.93
C GLN A 281 -15.88 16.28 1.21
N ARG A 282 -14.56 16.27 1.40
CA ARG A 282 -13.66 15.24 0.82
C ARG A 282 -13.99 13.83 1.30
N ALA A 283 -14.24 13.66 2.60
CA ALA A 283 -14.61 12.38 3.17
C ALA A 283 -15.94 11.88 2.62
N LYS A 284 -16.92 12.78 2.49
CA LYS A 284 -18.24 12.47 1.95
C LYS A 284 -18.17 12.03 0.49
N GLU A 285 -17.46 12.79 -0.36
CA GLU A 285 -17.22 12.42 -1.76
C GLU A 285 -16.54 11.05 -1.90
N PHE A 286 -15.53 10.79 -1.05
CA PHE A 286 -14.87 9.50 -1.02
C PHE A 286 -15.84 8.36 -0.64
N MET A 287 -16.62 8.53 0.43
CA MET A 287 -17.57 7.52 0.89
C MET A 287 -18.70 7.27 -0.12
N GLU A 288 -19.25 8.32 -0.75
CA GLU A 288 -20.26 8.21 -1.81
C GLU A 288 -19.73 7.40 -3.01
N LEU A 289 -18.43 7.54 -3.31
CA LEU A 289 -17.80 6.83 -4.42
C LEU A 289 -17.49 5.36 -4.09
N VAL A 290 -16.97 5.09 -2.89
CA VAL A 290 -16.44 3.77 -2.47
C VAL A 290 -17.49 2.97 -1.70
N MET A 291 -18.20 3.63 -0.78
CA MET A 291 -19.14 3.01 0.16
C MET A 291 -20.46 3.80 0.28
N PRO A 292 -21.20 4.00 -0.80
CA PRO A 292 -22.38 4.89 -0.83
C PRO A 292 -23.45 4.53 0.21
N LYS A 293 -23.54 3.27 0.63
CA LYS A 293 -24.48 2.81 1.63
C LYS A 293 -24.25 3.44 3.02
N TYR A 294 -23.04 3.91 3.29
CA TYR A 294 -22.63 4.43 4.60
C TYR A 294 -22.24 5.91 4.55
N ALA A 295 -22.43 6.58 3.42
CA ALA A 295 -22.08 8.00 3.26
C ALA A 295 -22.84 8.92 4.21
N ASP A 296 -24.07 8.53 4.61
CA ASP A 296 -24.90 9.29 5.55
C ASP A 296 -24.40 9.21 7.01
N ARG A 297 -23.42 8.35 7.31
CA ARG A 297 -22.82 8.29 8.66
C ARG A 297 -21.76 9.35 8.90
N ILE A 298 -21.37 10.10 7.86
CA ILE A 298 -20.44 11.22 7.99
C ILE A 298 -21.23 12.46 8.40
N GLU A 299 -20.83 13.06 9.49
CA GLU A 299 -21.46 14.23 10.07
C GLU A 299 -20.42 15.35 10.27
N LEU A 300 -20.79 16.58 9.90
CA LEU A 300 -19.99 17.75 10.20
C LEU A 300 -20.18 18.12 11.68
N TYR A 301 -19.09 18.18 12.41
CA TYR A 301 -19.09 18.68 13.76
C TYR A 301 -18.94 20.20 13.76
N ASP A 302 -20.05 20.90 13.93
CA ASP A 302 -20.12 22.37 14.00
C ASP A 302 -20.48 22.82 15.43
N SER A 303 -19.48 22.78 16.32
CA SER A 303 -19.62 23.24 17.71
C SER A 303 -18.45 24.16 18.09
N ARG A 304 -18.70 25.11 19.00
CA ARG A 304 -17.65 25.97 19.55
C ARG A 304 -16.65 25.22 20.43
N GLU A 305 -17.10 24.12 21.05
CA GLU A 305 -16.24 23.26 21.85
C GLU A 305 -15.40 22.37 20.92
N PRO A 306 -14.06 22.31 21.07
CA PRO A 306 -13.22 21.44 20.26
C PRO A 306 -13.65 19.98 20.36
N LEU A 307 -13.64 19.25 19.23
CA LEU A 307 -14.15 17.88 19.10
C LEU A 307 -13.57 16.94 20.17
N PHE A 308 -12.25 16.86 20.29
CA PHE A 308 -11.59 15.96 21.24
C PHE A 308 -11.78 16.38 22.71
N HIS A 309 -11.98 17.67 22.96
CA HIS A 309 -12.30 18.16 24.31
C HIS A 309 -13.69 17.69 24.76
N ARG A 310 -14.71 17.81 23.90
CA ARG A 310 -16.07 17.36 24.16
C ARG A 310 -16.14 15.87 24.54
N PHE A 311 -15.33 15.04 23.87
CA PHE A 311 -15.25 13.60 24.14
C PHE A 311 -14.21 13.24 25.21
N LYS A 312 -13.60 14.25 25.87
CA LYS A 312 -12.59 14.11 26.94
C LYS A 312 -11.35 13.31 26.54
N LEU A 313 -11.04 13.27 25.26
CA LEU A 313 -9.94 12.48 24.71
C LEU A 313 -8.56 13.07 25.02
N GLU A 314 -8.44 14.37 25.21
CA GLU A 314 -7.14 15.01 25.49
C GLU A 314 -6.47 14.42 26.75
N GLN A 315 -7.26 14.04 27.76
CA GLN A 315 -6.76 13.39 28.97
C GLN A 315 -6.32 11.94 28.70
N GLU A 316 -7.08 11.21 27.89
CA GLU A 316 -6.73 9.83 27.50
C GLU A 316 -5.48 9.82 26.62
N ILE A 317 -5.37 10.74 25.67
CA ILE A 317 -4.17 10.92 24.81
C ILE A 317 -2.94 11.25 25.66
N ALA A 318 -3.07 12.17 26.64
CA ALA A 318 -1.99 12.48 27.57
C ALA A 318 -1.53 11.24 28.37
N ARG A 319 -2.45 10.35 28.73
CA ARG A 319 -2.11 9.08 29.41
C ARG A 319 -1.34 8.09 28.53
N ILE A 320 -1.62 8.04 27.23
CA ILE A 320 -0.90 7.17 26.28
C ILE A 320 0.60 7.50 26.26
N HIS A 321 0.96 8.76 26.46
CA HIS A 321 2.35 9.21 26.46
C HIS A 321 3.02 9.15 27.84
N GLN A 322 2.33 8.67 28.88
CA GLN A 322 2.93 8.54 30.20
C GLN A 322 3.82 7.29 30.28
N ARG A 323 4.95 7.44 30.95
CA ARG A 323 5.88 6.35 31.23
C ARG A 323 5.22 5.22 32.05
N VAL A 324 4.34 5.59 32.98
CA VAL A 324 3.67 4.66 33.90
C VAL A 324 2.17 4.68 33.60
N VAL A 325 1.63 3.54 33.21
CA VAL A 325 0.21 3.36 32.92
C VAL A 325 -0.43 2.51 34.01
N PRO A 326 -1.36 3.07 34.80
CA PRO A 326 -2.06 2.29 35.85
C PRO A 326 -3.04 1.29 35.23
N LEU A 327 -3.11 0.10 35.79
CA LEU A 327 -4.05 -0.94 35.38
C LEU A 327 -5.36 -0.86 36.18
N LYS A 328 -6.49 -1.17 35.51
CA LYS A 328 -7.82 -1.17 36.16
C LYS A 328 -7.94 -2.13 37.34
N GLY A 329 -7.19 -3.23 37.34
CA GLY A 329 -7.15 -4.24 38.41
C GLY A 329 -6.15 -3.97 39.53
N GLY A 330 -5.47 -2.83 39.53
CA GLY A 330 -4.32 -2.52 40.39
C GLY A 330 -2.98 -2.86 39.72
N GLY A 331 -1.91 -2.22 40.17
CA GLY A 331 -0.60 -2.30 39.53
C GLY A 331 -0.43 -1.31 38.40
N SER A 332 0.69 -1.42 37.68
CA SER A 332 1.04 -0.51 36.58
C SER A 332 1.94 -1.17 35.54
N ILE A 333 1.90 -0.64 34.32
CA ILE A 333 2.88 -0.95 33.26
C ILE A 333 3.82 0.24 33.15
N VAL A 334 5.12 -0.03 33.17
CA VAL A 334 6.17 0.97 32.95
C VAL A 334 6.78 0.75 31.58
N ILE A 335 6.79 1.80 30.75
CA ILE A 335 7.30 1.76 29.37
C ILE A 335 8.49 2.74 29.28
N ASP A 336 9.68 2.17 29.13
CA ASP A 336 10.94 2.93 29.04
C ASP A 336 11.55 2.81 27.64
N PRO A 337 11.50 3.88 26.81
CA PRO A 337 12.27 3.91 25.59
C PRO A 337 13.76 4.08 25.91
N THR A 338 14.58 3.16 25.43
CA THR A 338 16.04 3.24 25.49
C THR A 338 16.61 3.52 24.09
N GLU A 339 17.92 3.73 23.97
CA GLU A 339 18.57 4.05 22.70
C GLU A 339 18.29 3.00 21.58
N ALA A 340 18.19 1.73 21.93
CA ALA A 340 18.07 0.63 20.94
C ALA A 340 16.82 -0.24 21.09
N LEU A 341 16.05 -0.12 22.19
CA LEU A 341 14.88 -0.94 22.46
C LEU A 341 13.88 -0.22 23.37
N VAL A 342 12.67 -0.75 23.48
CA VAL A 342 11.68 -0.32 24.47
C VAL A 342 11.62 -1.42 25.54
N ALA A 343 11.90 -1.07 26.80
CA ALA A 343 11.73 -1.95 27.94
C ALA A 343 10.30 -1.78 28.50
N ILE A 344 9.61 -2.87 28.74
CA ILE A 344 8.27 -2.88 29.34
C ILE A 344 8.33 -3.73 30.61
N ASP A 345 7.93 -3.13 31.73
CA ASP A 345 7.86 -3.78 33.03
C ASP A 345 6.42 -3.76 33.55
N VAL A 346 6.01 -4.81 34.24
CA VAL A 346 4.67 -4.95 34.82
C VAL A 346 4.80 -5.09 36.33
N ASN A 347 4.27 -4.11 37.06
CA ASN A 347 4.34 -4.00 38.51
C ASN A 347 2.96 -4.15 39.16
#